data_b96da7749e2107b61754c0ad3bb8b055
#
_entry.id   b96da7749e2107b61754c0ad3bb8b055
#
_cell.length_a   1.000
_cell.length_b   1.000
_cell.length_c   1.000
_cell.angle_alpha   90.00
_cell.angle_beta   90.00
_cell.angle_gamma   90.00
#
_symmetry.space_group_name_H-M   'P 1'
#
loop_
_entity.id
_entity.type
_entity.pdbx_description
1 polymer ?
#
loop_
_entity_poly.entity_id
_entity_poly.type
_entity_poly.pdbx_seq_one_letter_code
_entity_poly.pdbx_strand_id
1 'polypeptide(L)'
;MSYILIDTANMFFRARHVARGSVDMKIGLCYHIMFNSIKKAFNDFGNGHVVFCLEGRSWRRSIYEPYKKNRDASREALTPKEQEEDEMFWEAYQELLDYLNIKTNCSVLQENNSEADDLIARWIHNHPDNSHVIVSSDSDFYQLINDKVSMYNGITNQHITINGIYDDKGDVVMDKKTNAHKVIADPEYILFEKCVRGDTSDNIFSAYPGARKKGSRNKIGINEAFDDKDNQGFAWNNFMLQKWTDHLDIEHTVRDDYERNRILIDLSLQPSEIKTACDAKIVEAVQKAPVKQVGMHFMKFCGKHDLQRMSDYAQDYAVMLNKEYT
;
A
#
# COMPACT_ATOMS: atom_id res chain seq x y z
N MET A 1 0.24 -15.47 15.93
CA MET A 1 0.81 -14.12 16.12
C MET A 1 0.11 -13.16 15.18
N SER A 2 0.19 -11.84 15.44
CA SER A 2 -0.32 -10.84 14.51
C SER A 2 0.80 -9.87 14.10
N TYR A 3 0.69 -9.32 12.91
CA TYR A 3 1.62 -8.33 12.35
C TYR A 3 0.86 -7.09 11.90
N ILE A 4 1.45 -5.92 12.18
CA ILE A 4 0.95 -4.62 11.74
C ILE A 4 1.91 -4.13 10.67
N LEU A 5 1.50 -4.20 9.40
CA LEU A 5 2.33 -3.89 8.24
C LEU A 5 2.07 -2.45 7.81
N ILE A 6 3.08 -1.62 7.84
CA ILE A 6 2.96 -0.19 7.58
C ILE A 6 3.48 0.14 6.19
N ASP A 7 2.61 0.66 5.34
CA ASP A 7 2.99 1.36 4.12
C ASP A 7 3.51 2.75 4.53
N THR A 8 4.82 2.83 4.75
CA THR A 8 5.43 3.91 5.52
C THR A 8 5.36 5.25 4.79
N ALA A 9 5.66 5.27 3.50
CA ALA A 9 5.60 6.50 2.71
C ALA A 9 4.16 7.00 2.55
N ASN A 10 3.20 6.11 2.26
CA ASN A 10 1.78 6.44 2.18
C ASN A 10 1.31 7.08 3.50
N MET A 11 1.66 6.48 4.63
CA MET A 11 1.27 6.99 5.95
C MET A 11 1.87 8.34 6.29
N PHE A 12 3.13 8.58 5.94
CA PHE A 12 3.83 9.83 6.24
C PHE A 12 3.40 10.97 5.30
N PHE A 13 3.57 10.79 3.99
CA PHE A 13 3.35 11.86 3.01
C PHE A 13 1.88 12.23 2.83
N ARG A 14 0.96 11.32 3.11
CA ARG A 14 -0.48 11.61 3.09
C ARG A 14 -0.86 12.78 4.00
N ALA A 15 -0.30 12.83 5.19
CA ALA A 15 -0.60 13.88 6.15
C ALA A 15 -0.15 15.27 5.67
N ARG A 16 0.87 15.35 4.80
CA ARG A 16 1.36 16.59 4.18
C ARG A 16 0.26 17.41 3.48
N HIS A 17 -0.66 16.73 2.80
CA HIS A 17 -1.71 17.38 2.02
C HIS A 17 -2.86 17.94 2.88
N VAL A 18 -3.01 17.47 4.11
CA VAL A 18 -4.08 17.91 5.04
C VAL A 18 -3.60 19.01 5.97
N ALA A 19 -2.29 19.07 6.22
CA ALA A 19 -1.67 19.99 7.17
C ALA A 19 -1.61 21.43 6.63
N ARG A 20 -1.93 22.39 7.49
CA ARG A 20 -1.78 23.82 7.21
C ARG A 20 -0.73 24.43 8.17
N GLY A 21 -0.06 25.52 7.75
CA GLY A 21 0.95 26.20 8.56
C GLY A 21 2.35 26.18 7.93
N SER A 22 3.38 26.41 8.75
CA SER A 22 4.79 26.30 8.33
C SER A 22 5.15 24.85 8.01
N VAL A 23 6.26 24.63 7.31
CA VAL A 23 6.74 23.29 6.95
C VAL A 23 6.99 22.44 8.21
N ASP A 24 7.63 23.02 9.23
CA ASP A 24 7.89 22.33 10.51
C ASP A 24 6.60 21.87 11.19
N MET A 25 5.57 22.74 11.21
CA MET A 25 4.25 22.35 11.74
C MET A 25 3.61 21.21 10.96
N LYS A 26 3.75 21.25 9.63
CA LYS A 26 3.24 20.17 8.76
C LYS A 26 3.97 18.85 9.04
N ILE A 27 5.30 18.88 9.16
CA ILE A 27 6.14 17.71 9.48
C ILE A 27 5.76 17.14 10.86
N GLY A 28 5.66 17.99 11.88
CA GLY A 28 5.20 17.56 13.21
C GLY A 28 3.84 16.89 13.19
N LEU A 29 2.90 17.40 12.37
CA LEU A 29 1.59 16.81 12.19
C LEU A 29 1.66 15.46 11.42
N CYS A 30 2.58 15.31 10.46
CA CYS A 30 2.82 14.03 9.78
C CYS A 30 3.24 12.95 10.77
N TYR A 31 4.20 13.24 11.64
CA TYR A 31 4.60 12.32 12.72
C TYR A 31 3.43 11.99 13.64
N HIS A 32 2.68 13.01 14.06
CA HIS A 32 1.55 12.83 14.97
C HIS A 32 0.47 11.93 14.38
N ILE A 33 0.05 12.18 13.13
CA ILE A 33 -0.98 11.39 12.44
C ILE A 33 -0.48 9.95 12.23
N MET A 34 0.75 9.78 11.78
CA MET A 34 1.33 8.47 11.52
C MET A 34 1.40 7.62 12.81
N PHE A 35 2.05 8.12 13.85
CA PHE A 35 2.20 7.36 15.10
C PHE A 35 0.86 7.07 15.78
N ASN A 36 -0.10 7.99 15.72
CA ASN A 36 -1.44 7.73 16.28
C ASN A 36 -2.21 6.69 15.48
N SER A 37 -2.13 6.71 14.15
CA SER A 37 -2.77 5.69 13.32
C SER A 37 -2.18 4.30 13.59
N ILE A 38 -0.86 4.21 13.71
CA ILE A 38 -0.17 2.95 14.02
C ILE A 38 -0.52 2.48 15.44
N LYS A 39 -0.50 3.38 16.43
CA LYS A 39 -0.89 3.06 17.81
C LYS A 39 -2.32 2.54 17.88
N LYS A 40 -3.24 3.18 17.13
CA LYS A 40 -4.62 2.72 17.06
C LYS A 40 -4.69 1.31 16.45
N ALA A 41 -4.07 1.09 15.29
CA ALA A 41 -4.04 -0.23 14.67
C ALA A 41 -3.41 -1.29 15.58
N PHE A 42 -2.32 -0.96 16.29
CA PHE A 42 -1.69 -1.84 17.25
C PHE A 42 -2.64 -2.27 18.37
N ASN A 43 -3.34 -1.31 18.97
CA ASN A 43 -4.24 -1.58 20.11
C ASN A 43 -5.50 -2.34 19.68
N ASP A 44 -6.07 -1.99 18.52
CA ASP A 44 -7.36 -2.53 18.08
C ASP A 44 -7.22 -3.93 17.46
N PHE A 45 -6.04 -4.28 16.90
CA PHE A 45 -5.87 -5.50 16.10
C PHE A 45 -4.82 -6.47 16.67
N GLY A 46 -4.76 -6.60 17.98
CA GLY A 46 -4.08 -7.72 18.64
C GLY A 46 -2.64 -7.48 19.08
N ASN A 47 -2.19 -6.23 19.19
CA ASN A 47 -0.86 -5.85 19.71
C ASN A 47 0.30 -6.60 19.02
N GLY A 48 0.22 -6.72 17.69
CA GLY A 48 1.18 -7.45 16.87
C GLY A 48 2.53 -6.75 16.74
N HIS A 49 3.53 -7.48 16.25
CA HIS A 49 4.81 -6.89 15.86
C HIS A 49 4.62 -5.91 14.69
N VAL A 50 5.24 -4.73 14.79
CA VAL A 50 5.11 -3.66 13.78
C VAL A 50 6.23 -3.77 12.76
N VAL A 51 5.84 -3.73 11.48
CA VAL A 51 6.73 -3.85 10.34
C VAL A 51 6.57 -2.62 9.45
N PHE A 52 7.61 -1.83 9.32
CA PHE A 52 7.67 -0.69 8.41
C PHE A 52 8.22 -1.12 7.06
N CYS A 53 7.41 -1.03 6.02
CA CYS A 53 7.81 -1.32 4.64
C CYS A 53 8.10 -0.01 3.91
N LEU A 54 9.29 0.10 3.33
CA LEU A 54 9.82 1.33 2.76
C LEU A 54 9.87 1.24 1.24
N GLU A 55 9.70 2.39 0.60
CA GLU A 55 9.84 2.52 -0.83
C GLU A 55 11.29 2.39 -1.29
N GLY A 56 11.50 1.64 -2.36
CA GLY A 56 12.71 1.61 -3.15
C GLY A 56 12.43 2.02 -4.59
N ARG A 57 13.37 1.76 -5.47
CA ARG A 57 13.21 1.98 -6.91
C ARG A 57 12.42 0.81 -7.50
N SER A 58 11.25 1.08 -8.06
CA SER A 58 10.42 0.00 -8.60
C SER A 58 11.09 -0.76 -9.75
N TRP A 59 11.18 -2.09 -9.63
CA TRP A 59 11.59 -2.99 -10.70
C TRP A 59 10.66 -2.90 -11.92
N ARG A 60 9.40 -2.49 -11.72
CA ARG A 60 8.38 -2.35 -12.77
C ARG A 60 8.79 -1.35 -13.86
N ARG A 61 9.58 -0.33 -13.50
CA ARG A 61 10.13 0.65 -14.45
C ARG A 61 11.08 0.03 -15.47
N SER A 62 11.74 -1.09 -15.17
CA SER A 62 12.61 -1.79 -16.12
C SER A 62 11.84 -2.61 -17.15
N ILE A 63 10.59 -2.99 -16.84
CA ILE A 63 9.71 -3.78 -17.70
C ILE A 63 8.77 -2.88 -18.50
N TYR A 64 8.29 -1.81 -17.88
CA TYR A 64 7.31 -0.90 -18.46
C TYR A 64 7.71 0.56 -18.22
N GLU A 65 8.33 1.15 -19.22
CA GLU A 65 8.90 2.50 -19.15
C GLU A 65 7.90 3.59 -18.72
N PRO A 66 6.60 3.54 -19.11
CA PRO A 66 5.62 4.51 -18.64
C PRO A 66 5.28 4.46 -17.16
N TYR A 67 5.65 3.40 -16.45
CA TYR A 67 5.29 3.19 -15.03
C TYR A 67 5.69 4.37 -14.15
N LYS A 68 4.68 4.97 -13.47
CA LYS A 68 4.81 6.14 -12.58
C LYS A 68 5.50 7.37 -13.20
N LYS A 69 5.55 7.48 -14.52
CA LYS A 69 6.18 8.62 -15.23
C LYS A 69 5.43 9.94 -15.01
N ASN A 70 4.12 9.87 -14.80
CA ASN A 70 3.29 11.02 -14.42
C ASN A 70 3.75 11.66 -13.09
N ARG A 71 4.31 10.88 -12.16
CA ARG A 71 4.85 11.39 -10.88
C ARG A 71 6.16 12.15 -11.09
N ASP A 72 7.01 11.71 -12.03
CA ASP A 72 8.25 12.40 -12.37
C ASP A 72 7.95 13.78 -12.98
N ALA A 73 7.02 13.83 -13.94
CA ALA A 73 6.56 15.09 -14.54
C ALA A 73 5.96 16.06 -13.50
N SER A 74 5.23 15.53 -12.50
CA SER A 74 4.69 16.37 -11.41
C SER A 74 5.79 16.93 -10.51
N ARG A 75 6.87 16.18 -10.25
CA ARG A 75 8.03 16.67 -9.49
C ARG A 75 8.82 17.72 -10.25
N GLU A 76 9.02 17.53 -11.54
CA GLU A 76 9.70 18.51 -12.40
C GLU A 76 8.95 19.85 -12.51
N ALA A 77 7.62 19.82 -12.34
CA ALA A 77 6.76 21.01 -12.39
C ALA A 77 6.72 21.81 -11.07
N LEU A 78 7.37 21.35 -10.00
CA LEU A 78 7.41 22.06 -8.72
C LEU A 78 8.12 23.40 -8.84
N THR A 79 7.57 24.42 -8.21
CA THR A 79 8.24 25.73 -8.04
C THR A 79 9.45 25.59 -7.10
N PRO A 80 10.43 26.51 -7.15
CA PRO A 80 11.61 26.46 -6.26
C PRO A 80 11.23 26.38 -4.78
N LYS A 81 10.17 27.07 -4.37
CA LYS A 81 9.67 27.01 -2.98
C LYS A 81 9.08 25.63 -2.64
N GLU A 82 8.33 25.03 -3.56
CA GLU A 82 7.78 23.70 -3.36
C GLU A 82 8.87 22.64 -3.35
N GLN A 83 9.95 22.82 -4.12
CA GLN A 83 11.13 21.96 -4.07
C GLN A 83 11.83 22.02 -2.71
N GLU A 84 12.07 23.23 -2.17
CA GLU A 84 12.63 23.40 -0.84
C GLU A 84 11.74 22.75 0.25
N GLU A 85 10.42 22.95 0.18
CA GLU A 85 9.47 22.27 1.08
C GLU A 85 9.54 20.75 0.93
N ASP A 86 9.68 20.24 -0.29
CA ASP A 86 9.76 18.79 -0.57
C ASP A 86 11.04 18.20 0.03
N GLU A 87 12.18 18.88 -0.12
CA GLU A 87 13.47 18.47 0.46
C GLU A 87 13.37 18.37 2.00
N MET A 88 12.78 19.36 2.68
CA MET A 88 12.58 19.32 4.13
C MET A 88 11.72 18.11 4.56
N PHE A 89 10.68 17.78 3.80
CA PHE A 89 9.85 16.59 4.09
C PHE A 89 10.64 15.28 3.91
N TRP A 90 11.49 15.20 2.89
CA TRP A 90 12.33 14.01 2.67
C TRP A 90 13.41 13.86 3.75
N GLU A 91 14.01 14.96 4.20
CA GLU A 91 14.96 14.96 5.33
C GLU A 91 14.27 14.47 6.62
N ALA A 92 13.09 15.00 6.92
CA ALA A 92 12.31 14.57 8.08
C ALA A 92 11.88 13.09 7.98
N TYR A 93 11.51 12.64 6.78
CA TYR A 93 11.20 11.23 6.53
C TYR A 93 12.42 10.36 6.77
N GLN A 94 13.59 10.73 6.26
CA GLN A 94 14.83 9.97 6.48
C GLN A 94 15.20 9.91 7.98
N GLU A 95 15.07 11.00 8.72
CA GLU A 95 15.27 10.99 10.17
C GLU A 95 14.32 10.04 10.91
N LEU A 96 13.06 9.98 10.47
CA LEU A 96 12.10 9.00 10.97
C LEU A 96 12.57 7.58 10.71
N LEU A 97 13.01 7.26 9.48
CA LEU A 97 13.48 5.93 9.11
C LEU A 97 14.70 5.50 9.95
N ASP A 98 15.66 6.40 10.13
CA ASP A 98 16.83 6.16 10.96
C ASP A 98 16.44 5.90 12.42
N TYR A 99 15.51 6.71 12.94
CA TYR A 99 14.95 6.49 14.27
C TYR A 99 14.29 5.12 14.41
N LEU A 100 13.39 4.76 13.49
CA LEU A 100 12.66 3.48 13.52
C LEU A 100 13.63 2.30 13.44
N ASN A 101 14.61 2.37 12.55
CA ASN A 101 15.57 1.30 12.34
C ASN A 101 16.54 1.13 13.53
N ILE A 102 17.03 2.21 14.13
CA ILE A 102 18.12 2.16 15.12
C ILE A 102 17.60 2.17 16.56
N LYS A 103 16.43 2.75 16.82
CA LYS A 103 15.95 3.10 18.16
C LYS A 103 14.67 2.37 18.58
N THR A 104 14.16 1.46 17.76
CA THR A 104 12.95 0.67 18.06
C THR A 104 13.19 -0.83 17.85
N ASN A 105 12.29 -1.66 18.33
CA ASN A 105 12.29 -3.11 18.08
C ASN A 105 11.39 -3.52 16.90
N CYS A 106 10.86 -2.56 16.17
CA CYS A 106 10.11 -2.82 14.95
C CYS A 106 11.03 -3.38 13.85
N SER A 107 10.50 -4.18 12.96
CA SER A 107 11.17 -4.52 11.71
C SER A 107 11.04 -3.35 10.74
N VAL A 108 12.14 -3.01 10.07
CA VAL A 108 12.18 -1.99 9.02
C VAL A 108 12.74 -2.64 7.77
N LEU A 109 11.91 -2.74 6.74
CA LEU A 109 12.24 -3.42 5.49
C LEU A 109 12.47 -2.39 4.40
N GLN A 110 13.62 -2.48 3.76
CA GLN A 110 13.94 -1.71 2.56
C GLN A 110 14.73 -2.57 1.58
N GLU A 111 14.25 -2.65 0.35
CA GLU A 111 14.96 -3.25 -0.77
C GLU A 111 15.04 -2.23 -1.91
N ASN A 112 16.22 -2.10 -2.53
CA ASN A 112 16.50 -0.98 -3.44
C ASN A 112 15.65 -0.99 -4.71
N ASN A 113 15.25 -2.17 -5.18
CA ASN A 113 14.50 -2.33 -6.43
C ASN A 113 13.02 -2.70 -6.21
N SER A 114 12.54 -2.66 -4.95
CA SER A 114 11.17 -3.04 -4.58
C SER A 114 10.42 -1.85 -4.00
N GLU A 115 9.12 -1.85 -4.17
CA GLU A 115 8.22 -0.90 -3.52
C GLU A 115 7.75 -1.45 -2.16
N ALA A 116 7.14 -0.61 -1.34
CA ALA A 116 6.57 -1.03 -0.05
C ALA A 116 5.55 -2.16 -0.21
N ASP A 117 4.76 -2.12 -1.29
CA ASP A 117 3.75 -3.13 -1.64
C ASP A 117 4.37 -4.52 -1.82
N ASP A 118 5.53 -4.57 -2.50
CA ASP A 118 6.26 -5.81 -2.73
C ASP A 118 6.71 -6.42 -1.39
N LEU A 119 7.21 -5.59 -0.48
CA LEU A 119 7.67 -6.01 0.85
C LEU A 119 6.51 -6.48 1.73
N ILE A 120 5.36 -5.77 1.69
CA ILE A 120 4.14 -6.17 2.42
C ILE A 120 3.66 -7.53 1.92
N ALA A 121 3.54 -7.71 0.61
CA ALA A 121 3.12 -8.97 0.02
C ALA A 121 4.09 -10.13 0.36
N ARG A 122 5.41 -9.89 0.34
CA ARG A 122 6.41 -10.89 0.72
C ARG A 122 6.37 -11.24 2.21
N TRP A 123 6.14 -10.23 3.09
CA TRP A 123 5.97 -10.51 4.52
C TRP A 123 4.78 -11.44 4.77
N ILE A 124 3.62 -11.13 4.17
CA ILE A 124 2.41 -11.96 4.28
C ILE A 124 2.67 -13.38 3.78
N HIS A 125 3.33 -13.50 2.61
CA HIS A 125 3.66 -14.80 2.02
C HIS A 125 4.58 -15.64 2.92
N ASN A 126 5.54 -15.02 3.60
CA ASN A 126 6.49 -15.72 4.47
C ASN A 126 5.92 -16.05 5.87
N HIS A 127 4.74 -15.50 6.21
CA HIS A 127 4.06 -15.72 7.50
C HIS A 127 2.61 -16.17 7.31
N PRO A 128 2.33 -17.24 6.53
CA PRO A 128 0.98 -17.58 6.07
C PRO A 128 0.03 -18.02 7.19
N ASP A 129 0.56 -18.43 8.34
CA ASP A 129 -0.22 -18.87 9.49
C ASP A 129 -0.58 -17.76 10.47
N ASN A 130 -0.10 -16.55 10.24
CA ASN A 130 -0.31 -15.40 11.11
C ASN A 130 -1.41 -14.47 10.59
N SER A 131 -1.95 -13.64 11.48
CA SER A 131 -2.87 -12.57 11.10
C SER A 131 -2.10 -11.30 10.76
N HIS A 132 -2.56 -10.58 9.74
CA HIS A 132 -1.92 -9.37 9.25
C HIS A 132 -2.92 -8.22 9.15
N VAL A 133 -2.50 -7.04 9.57
CA VAL A 133 -3.26 -5.80 9.33
C VAL A 133 -2.37 -4.84 8.56
N ILE A 134 -2.74 -4.53 7.34
CA ILE A 134 -2.05 -3.56 6.50
C ILE A 134 -2.56 -2.17 6.88
N VAL A 135 -1.66 -1.27 7.25
CA VAL A 135 -1.99 0.13 7.56
C VAL A 135 -1.62 0.99 6.36
N SER A 136 -2.59 1.25 5.52
CA SER A 136 -2.47 2.06 4.29
C SER A 136 -3.82 2.64 3.89
N SER A 137 -3.82 3.59 2.96
CA SER A 137 -5.03 4.07 2.27
C SER A 137 -5.13 3.57 0.83
N ASP A 138 -4.15 2.77 0.38
CA ASP A 138 -4.07 2.30 -0.99
C ASP A 138 -4.97 1.09 -1.22
N SER A 139 -5.86 1.19 -2.19
CA SER A 139 -6.78 0.11 -2.56
C SER A 139 -6.11 -1.07 -3.27
N ASP A 140 -4.84 -0.93 -3.66
CA ASP A 140 -4.08 -2.00 -4.31
C ASP A 140 -3.88 -3.20 -3.39
N PHE A 141 -3.88 -2.95 -2.08
CA PHE A 141 -3.83 -4.00 -1.08
C PHE A 141 -5.13 -4.82 -0.95
N TYR A 142 -6.23 -4.41 -1.57
CA TYR A 142 -7.47 -5.21 -1.52
C TYR A 142 -7.29 -6.59 -2.13
N GLN A 143 -6.37 -6.76 -3.09
CA GLN A 143 -6.01 -8.05 -3.66
C GLN A 143 -5.41 -9.04 -2.64
N LEU A 144 -4.88 -8.56 -1.50
CA LEU A 144 -4.26 -9.37 -0.45
C LEU A 144 -5.24 -9.74 0.68
N ILE A 145 -6.44 -9.13 0.70
CA ILE A 145 -7.40 -9.33 1.80
C ILE A 145 -7.99 -10.75 1.74
N ASN A 146 -7.96 -11.41 2.89
CA ASN A 146 -8.52 -12.74 3.08
C ASN A 146 -8.88 -12.95 4.58
N ASP A 147 -9.16 -14.17 5.01
CA ASP A 147 -9.52 -14.48 6.40
C ASP A 147 -8.43 -14.12 7.43
N LYS A 148 -7.16 -14.02 7.01
CA LYS A 148 -6.02 -13.70 7.88
C LYS A 148 -5.42 -12.32 7.61
N VAL A 149 -5.79 -11.68 6.51
CA VAL A 149 -5.27 -10.37 6.09
C VAL A 149 -6.40 -9.37 6.00
N SER A 150 -6.27 -8.29 6.74
CA SER A 150 -7.19 -7.15 6.71
C SER A 150 -6.42 -5.85 6.53
N MET A 151 -7.13 -4.75 6.30
CA MET A 151 -6.53 -3.44 6.10
C MET A 151 -7.18 -2.40 7.02
N TYR A 152 -6.38 -1.55 7.63
CA TYR A 152 -6.84 -0.37 8.35
C TYR A 152 -6.51 0.90 7.57
N ASN A 153 -7.55 1.63 7.18
CA ASN A 153 -7.43 2.93 6.53
C ASN A 153 -7.53 4.05 7.58
N GLY A 154 -6.40 4.60 7.97
CA GLY A 154 -6.35 5.66 8.98
C GLY A 154 -6.86 7.04 8.51
N ILE A 155 -7.28 7.23 7.24
CA ILE A 155 -7.96 8.45 6.77
C ILE A 155 -9.42 8.39 7.14
N THR A 156 -10.06 7.26 6.82
CA THR A 156 -11.49 7.04 7.03
C THR A 156 -11.77 6.41 8.38
N ASN A 157 -10.73 6.01 9.12
CA ASN A 157 -10.78 5.21 10.34
C ASN A 157 -11.63 3.95 10.13
N GLN A 158 -11.40 3.26 9.02
CA GLN A 158 -12.14 2.06 8.65
C GLN A 158 -11.25 0.82 8.67
N HIS A 159 -11.79 -0.26 9.22
CA HIS A 159 -11.23 -1.60 9.14
C HIS A 159 -11.91 -2.36 8.01
N ILE A 160 -11.12 -2.79 7.04
CA ILE A 160 -11.56 -3.43 5.80
C ILE A 160 -11.16 -4.90 5.87
N THR A 161 -12.13 -5.78 5.80
CA THR A 161 -11.97 -7.23 5.87
C THR A 161 -12.67 -7.90 4.69
N ILE A 162 -12.44 -9.18 4.50
CA ILE A 162 -13.17 -9.98 3.50
C ILE A 162 -14.69 -10.01 3.78
N ASN A 163 -15.09 -9.86 5.04
CA ASN A 163 -16.50 -9.90 5.46
C ASN A 163 -17.20 -8.53 5.42
N GLY A 164 -16.45 -7.44 5.24
CA GLY A 164 -17.02 -6.10 5.15
C GLY A 164 -16.14 -5.01 5.72
N ILE A 165 -16.69 -3.80 5.72
CA ILE A 165 -16.04 -2.58 6.19
C ILE A 165 -16.70 -2.15 7.50
N TYR A 166 -15.86 -1.88 8.51
CA TYR A 166 -16.25 -1.48 9.85
C TYR A 166 -15.66 -0.10 10.17
N ASP A 167 -16.35 0.69 10.96
CA ASP A 167 -15.87 1.98 11.45
C ASP A 167 -14.95 1.82 12.68
N ASP A 168 -14.56 2.95 13.27
CA ASP A 168 -13.68 3.02 14.43
C ASP A 168 -14.28 2.47 15.74
N LYS A 169 -15.60 2.21 15.78
CA LYS A 169 -16.32 1.59 16.89
C LYS A 169 -16.55 0.11 16.68
N GLY A 170 -16.22 -0.40 15.50
CA GLY A 170 -16.53 -1.76 15.08
C GLY A 170 -17.94 -1.94 14.52
N ASP A 171 -18.67 -0.84 14.28
CA ASP A 171 -19.97 -0.88 13.66
C ASP A 171 -19.84 -1.03 12.13
N VAL A 172 -20.81 -1.71 11.50
CA VAL A 172 -20.80 -1.93 10.06
C VAL A 172 -20.99 -0.60 9.31
N VAL A 173 -20.16 -0.35 8.33
CA VAL A 173 -20.32 0.80 7.43
C VAL A 173 -21.37 0.47 6.37
N MET A 174 -22.37 1.32 6.26
CA MET A 174 -23.46 1.15 5.29
C MET A 174 -23.16 1.87 3.99
N ASP A 175 -23.46 1.23 2.87
CA ASP A 175 -23.47 1.89 1.57
C ASP A 175 -24.67 2.86 1.47
N LYS A 176 -24.41 4.12 1.15
CA LYS A 176 -25.40 5.18 1.17
C LYS A 176 -26.49 5.02 0.07
N LYS A 177 -26.20 4.25 -0.99
CA LYS A 177 -27.14 4.08 -2.11
C LYS A 177 -28.02 2.85 -1.93
N THR A 178 -27.42 1.76 -1.47
CA THR A 178 -28.10 0.47 -1.34
C THR A 178 -28.65 0.21 0.06
N ASN A 179 -28.19 0.97 1.05
CA ASN A 179 -28.47 0.77 2.48
C ASN A 179 -28.13 -0.67 2.95
N ALA A 180 -27.16 -1.28 2.31
CA ALA A 180 -26.61 -2.58 2.68
C ALA A 180 -25.24 -2.42 3.36
N HIS A 181 -24.76 -3.44 4.08
CA HIS A 181 -23.41 -3.46 4.61
C HIS A 181 -22.40 -3.29 3.46
N LYS A 182 -21.49 -2.33 3.58
CA LYS A 182 -20.47 -2.07 2.59
C LYS A 182 -19.40 -3.17 2.67
N VAL A 183 -19.27 -3.90 1.60
CA VAL A 183 -18.25 -4.95 1.43
C VAL A 183 -17.32 -4.59 0.27
N ILE A 184 -16.10 -5.10 0.28
CA ILE A 184 -15.25 -5.08 -0.91
C ILE A 184 -15.76 -6.14 -1.89
N ALA A 185 -15.51 -5.95 -3.18
CA ALA A 185 -15.71 -7.04 -4.13
C ALA A 185 -14.72 -8.17 -3.85
N ASP A 186 -14.91 -9.31 -4.48
CA ASP A 186 -13.96 -10.41 -4.44
C ASP A 186 -12.53 -9.91 -4.77
N PRO A 187 -11.51 -10.15 -3.92
CA PRO A 187 -10.14 -9.73 -4.18
C PRO A 187 -9.58 -10.19 -5.52
N GLU A 188 -9.93 -11.39 -5.98
CA GLU A 188 -9.53 -11.88 -7.31
C GLU A 188 -10.21 -11.08 -8.43
N TYR A 189 -11.49 -10.72 -8.24
CA TYR A 189 -12.19 -9.89 -9.21
C TYR A 189 -11.61 -8.46 -9.24
N ILE A 190 -11.29 -7.88 -8.08
CA ILE A 190 -10.65 -6.56 -8.00
C ILE A 190 -9.34 -6.55 -8.78
N LEU A 191 -8.48 -7.56 -8.57
CA LEU A 191 -7.21 -7.71 -9.28
C LEU A 191 -7.44 -7.86 -10.79
N PHE A 192 -8.34 -8.76 -11.19
CA PHE A 192 -8.67 -8.98 -12.59
C PHE A 192 -9.20 -7.71 -13.27
N GLU A 193 -10.17 -7.03 -12.65
CA GLU A 193 -10.72 -5.79 -13.16
C GLU A 193 -9.63 -4.72 -13.32
N LYS A 194 -8.73 -4.59 -12.34
CA LYS A 194 -7.62 -3.65 -12.38
C LYS A 194 -6.62 -3.98 -13.50
N CYS A 195 -6.29 -5.24 -13.70
CA CYS A 195 -5.43 -5.67 -14.82
C CYS A 195 -6.06 -5.36 -16.19
N VAL A 196 -7.40 -5.47 -16.30
CA VAL A 196 -8.11 -5.11 -17.54
C VAL A 196 -8.19 -3.59 -17.73
N ARG A 197 -8.55 -2.84 -16.68
CA ARG A 197 -8.76 -1.38 -16.77
C ARG A 197 -7.48 -0.56 -16.73
N GLY A 198 -6.38 -1.16 -16.27
CA GLY A 198 -5.14 -0.45 -15.97
C GLY A 198 -5.24 0.38 -14.68
N ASP A 199 -4.21 1.18 -14.44
CA ASP A 199 -4.11 2.07 -13.29
C ASP A 199 -3.57 3.44 -13.69
N THR A 200 -4.42 4.45 -13.62
CA THR A 200 -4.04 5.83 -13.98
C THR A 200 -3.08 6.45 -12.96
N SER A 201 -3.14 6.03 -11.69
CA SER A 201 -2.24 6.55 -10.64
C SER A 201 -0.79 6.12 -10.87
N ASP A 202 -0.60 4.92 -11.39
CA ASP A 202 0.69 4.33 -11.72
C ASP A 202 1.03 4.40 -13.21
N ASN A 203 0.19 5.10 -13.99
CA ASN A 203 0.35 5.27 -15.44
C ASN A 203 0.39 3.93 -16.20
N ILE A 204 -0.40 2.95 -15.74
CA ILE A 204 -0.59 1.67 -16.42
C ILE A 204 -1.82 1.77 -17.32
N PHE A 205 -1.62 1.58 -18.62
CA PHE A 205 -2.70 1.72 -19.60
C PHE A 205 -3.67 0.54 -19.56
N SER A 206 -4.95 0.84 -19.85
CA SER A 206 -5.99 -0.17 -19.98
C SER A 206 -5.63 -1.22 -21.03
N ALA A 207 -5.83 -2.47 -20.70
CA ALA A 207 -5.77 -3.56 -21.67
C ALA A 207 -6.97 -3.55 -22.63
N TYR A 208 -8.10 -3.01 -22.18
CA TYR A 208 -9.32 -2.87 -22.97
C TYR A 208 -9.93 -1.47 -22.80
N PRO A 209 -9.46 -0.47 -23.58
CA PRO A 209 -9.94 0.90 -23.49
C PRO A 209 -11.36 1.10 -24.02
N GLY A 210 -11.88 0.12 -24.75
CA GLY A 210 -13.25 0.13 -25.25
C GLY A 210 -14.24 -0.25 -24.17
N ALA A 211 -14.65 0.71 -23.33
CA ALA A 211 -15.86 0.50 -22.54
C ALA A 211 -16.99 0.05 -23.45
N ARG A 212 -17.82 -0.93 -23.01
CA ARG A 212 -19.04 -1.31 -23.74
C ARG A 212 -19.79 -0.06 -24.15
N LYS A 213 -19.86 0.22 -25.44
CA LYS A 213 -20.75 1.29 -25.93
C LYS A 213 -22.18 0.89 -25.58
N LYS A 214 -22.92 1.80 -24.97
CA LYS A 214 -24.35 1.61 -24.69
C LYS A 214 -25.05 1.20 -26.00
N GLY A 215 -25.74 0.03 -26.01
CA GLY A 215 -26.36 -0.55 -27.20
C GLY A 215 -25.48 -1.52 -28.01
N SER A 216 -24.28 -1.85 -27.57
CA SER A 216 -23.46 -2.92 -28.18
C SER A 216 -24.20 -4.25 -28.16
N ARG A 217 -24.16 -4.99 -29.29
CA ARG A 217 -24.69 -6.38 -29.38
C ARG A 217 -23.78 -7.38 -28.68
N ASN A 218 -22.52 -7.02 -28.41
CA ASN A 218 -21.58 -7.89 -27.69
C ASN A 218 -21.98 -7.90 -26.21
N LYS A 219 -22.43 -9.05 -25.73
CA LYS A 219 -22.86 -9.26 -24.34
C LYS A 219 -21.69 -9.64 -23.42
N ILE A 220 -20.53 -9.99 -23.97
CA ILE A 220 -19.38 -10.43 -23.21
C ILE A 220 -18.60 -9.21 -22.75
N GLY A 221 -18.45 -9.08 -21.45
CA GLY A 221 -17.68 -8.02 -20.81
C GLY A 221 -16.77 -8.55 -19.73
N ILE A 222 -16.29 -7.67 -18.85
CA ILE A 222 -15.35 -8.02 -17.77
C ILE A 222 -15.92 -9.12 -16.87
N ASN A 223 -17.19 -9.02 -16.46
CA ASN A 223 -17.79 -9.99 -15.54
C ASN A 223 -17.86 -11.38 -16.17
N GLU A 224 -18.38 -11.48 -17.38
CA GLU A 224 -18.51 -12.77 -18.08
C GLU A 224 -17.13 -13.39 -18.39
N ALA A 225 -16.12 -12.55 -18.65
CA ALA A 225 -14.74 -13.01 -18.82
C ALA A 225 -14.15 -13.50 -17.50
N PHE A 226 -14.40 -12.81 -16.39
CA PHE A 226 -13.95 -13.23 -15.06
C PHE A 226 -14.59 -14.55 -14.64
N ASP A 227 -15.90 -14.71 -14.82
CA ASP A 227 -16.62 -15.95 -14.48
C ASP A 227 -16.10 -17.18 -15.26
N ASP A 228 -15.48 -16.96 -16.43
CA ASP A 228 -14.95 -18.01 -17.30
C ASP A 228 -13.41 -18.12 -17.25
N LYS A 229 -12.74 -17.39 -16.35
CA LYS A 229 -11.27 -17.27 -16.31
C LYS A 229 -10.56 -18.62 -16.06
N ASP A 230 -11.14 -19.46 -15.21
CA ASP A 230 -10.53 -20.74 -14.81
C ASP A 230 -10.70 -21.80 -15.89
N ASN A 231 -11.81 -21.75 -16.63
CA ASN A 231 -12.08 -22.67 -17.74
C ASN A 231 -11.48 -22.21 -19.07
N GLN A 232 -11.17 -20.89 -19.19
CA GLN A 232 -10.74 -20.24 -20.43
C GLN A 232 -11.63 -20.60 -21.62
N GLY A 233 -12.94 -20.63 -21.38
CA GLY A 233 -13.95 -21.01 -22.35
C GLY A 233 -14.28 -19.90 -23.36
N PHE A 234 -15.54 -19.89 -23.81
CA PHE A 234 -15.98 -18.97 -24.87
C PHE A 234 -15.93 -17.49 -24.41
N ALA A 235 -16.39 -17.17 -23.20
CA ALA A 235 -16.45 -15.79 -22.74
C ALA A 235 -15.04 -15.22 -22.53
N TRP A 236 -14.16 -15.97 -21.86
CA TRP A 236 -12.77 -15.62 -21.71
C TRP A 236 -12.07 -15.36 -23.04
N ASN A 237 -12.11 -16.34 -23.96
CA ASN A 237 -11.43 -16.21 -25.22
C ASN A 237 -12.00 -15.10 -26.10
N ASN A 238 -13.33 -14.94 -26.14
CA ASN A 238 -13.95 -13.83 -26.87
C ASN A 238 -13.51 -12.46 -26.36
N PHE A 239 -13.36 -12.32 -25.04
CA PHE A 239 -12.89 -11.06 -24.43
C PHE A 239 -11.39 -10.84 -24.67
N MET A 240 -10.55 -11.84 -24.39
CA MET A 240 -9.10 -11.72 -24.43
C MET A 240 -8.51 -11.64 -25.86
N LEU A 241 -9.21 -12.20 -26.87
CA LEU A 241 -8.77 -12.15 -28.25
C LEU A 241 -9.22 -10.90 -29.01
N GLN A 242 -9.94 -9.98 -28.34
CA GLN A 242 -10.29 -8.71 -28.97
C GLN A 242 -9.05 -7.91 -29.28
N LYS A 243 -9.11 -7.20 -30.41
CA LYS A 243 -8.06 -6.30 -30.86
C LYS A 243 -8.56 -4.87 -30.82
N TRP A 244 -7.65 -3.95 -30.56
CA TRP A 244 -7.89 -2.52 -30.60
C TRP A 244 -6.65 -1.80 -31.12
N THR A 245 -6.82 -0.57 -31.61
CA THR A 245 -5.74 0.24 -32.16
C THR A 245 -5.59 1.48 -31.31
N ASP A 246 -4.36 1.81 -30.93
CA ASP A 246 -4.05 2.99 -30.16
C ASP A 246 -3.97 4.27 -31.03
N HIS A 247 -3.63 5.39 -30.43
CA HIS A 247 -3.50 6.69 -31.10
C HIS A 247 -2.27 6.82 -32.01
N LEU A 248 -1.39 5.83 -31.99
CA LEU A 248 -0.22 5.72 -32.88
C LEU A 248 -0.43 4.69 -33.98
N ASP A 249 -1.68 4.25 -34.19
CA ASP A 249 -2.06 3.19 -35.13
C ASP A 249 -1.40 1.82 -34.87
N ILE A 250 -1.00 1.56 -33.62
CA ILE A 250 -0.46 0.27 -33.20
C ILE A 250 -1.62 -0.65 -32.78
N GLU A 251 -1.67 -1.85 -33.39
CA GLU A 251 -2.65 -2.87 -33.02
C GLU A 251 -2.21 -3.60 -31.75
N HIS A 252 -3.13 -3.69 -30.80
CA HIS A 252 -2.99 -4.39 -29.51
C HIS A 252 -3.98 -5.55 -29.42
N THR A 253 -3.67 -6.58 -28.64
CA THR A 253 -4.64 -7.57 -28.19
C THR A 253 -4.91 -7.37 -26.69
N VAL A 254 -6.17 -7.58 -26.29
CA VAL A 254 -6.54 -7.46 -24.86
C VAL A 254 -5.71 -8.41 -24.02
N ARG A 255 -5.43 -9.62 -24.50
CA ARG A 255 -4.64 -10.62 -23.77
C ARG A 255 -3.22 -10.13 -23.48
N ASP A 256 -2.51 -9.60 -24.47
CA ASP A 256 -1.12 -9.20 -24.31
C ASP A 256 -0.99 -8.01 -23.34
N ASP A 257 -1.90 -7.05 -23.45
CA ASP A 257 -1.94 -5.92 -22.54
C ASP A 257 -2.40 -6.32 -21.12
N TYR A 258 -3.32 -7.28 -21.00
CA TYR A 258 -3.74 -7.85 -19.73
C TYR A 258 -2.59 -8.56 -19.00
N GLU A 259 -1.84 -9.42 -19.71
CA GLU A 259 -0.69 -10.11 -19.12
C GLU A 259 0.42 -9.13 -18.72
N ARG A 260 0.69 -8.10 -19.52
CA ARG A 260 1.59 -7.01 -19.12
C ARG A 260 1.10 -6.33 -17.83
N ASN A 261 -0.16 -5.94 -17.77
CA ASN A 261 -0.73 -5.26 -16.61
C ASN A 261 -0.74 -6.18 -15.38
N ARG A 262 -1.00 -7.47 -15.57
CA ARG A 262 -0.94 -8.46 -14.52
C ARG A 262 0.45 -8.56 -13.88
N ILE A 263 1.50 -8.58 -14.67
CA ILE A 263 2.88 -8.54 -14.15
C ILE A 263 3.14 -7.28 -13.32
N LEU A 264 2.57 -6.14 -13.70
CA LEU A 264 2.79 -4.86 -13.03
C LEU A 264 1.94 -4.68 -11.76
N ILE A 265 0.75 -5.28 -11.70
CA ILE A 265 -0.28 -5.02 -10.67
C ILE A 265 -0.38 -6.15 -9.64
N ASP A 266 -0.25 -7.41 -10.09
CA ASP A 266 -0.38 -8.58 -9.22
C ASP A 266 0.84 -8.72 -8.30
N LEU A 267 0.63 -8.45 -7.01
CA LEU A 267 1.68 -8.49 -5.99
C LEU A 267 2.24 -9.90 -5.74
N SER A 268 1.64 -10.94 -6.30
CA SER A 268 2.16 -12.32 -6.25
C SER A 268 3.16 -12.62 -7.37
N LEU A 269 3.19 -11.82 -8.43
CA LEU A 269 3.97 -12.06 -9.66
C LEU A 269 5.31 -11.33 -9.72
N GLN A 270 5.84 -10.90 -8.59
CA GLN A 270 7.20 -10.32 -8.53
C GLN A 270 8.22 -11.26 -9.18
N PRO A 271 9.22 -10.75 -9.91
CA PRO A 271 10.36 -11.54 -10.41
C PRO A 271 11.06 -12.32 -9.30
N SER A 272 11.63 -13.47 -9.64
CA SER A 272 12.26 -14.36 -8.65
C SER A 272 13.42 -13.71 -7.90
N GLU A 273 14.21 -12.88 -8.58
CA GLU A 273 15.31 -12.11 -7.98
C GLU A 273 14.77 -11.07 -6.97
N ILE A 274 13.65 -10.43 -7.26
CA ILE A 274 12.99 -9.48 -6.35
C ILE A 274 12.44 -10.20 -5.12
N LYS A 275 11.75 -11.32 -5.32
CA LYS A 275 11.27 -12.17 -4.21
C LYS A 275 12.43 -12.56 -3.28
N THR A 276 13.52 -13.04 -3.86
CA THR A 276 14.71 -13.46 -3.09
C THR A 276 15.33 -12.28 -2.33
N ALA A 277 15.44 -11.11 -2.95
CA ALA A 277 15.98 -9.91 -2.32
C ALA A 277 15.08 -9.42 -1.16
N CYS A 278 13.77 -9.36 -1.36
CA CYS A 278 12.81 -9.01 -0.30
C CYS A 278 12.86 -10.02 0.86
N ASP A 279 12.90 -11.32 0.56
CA ASP A 279 12.97 -12.37 1.59
C ASP A 279 14.25 -12.27 2.41
N ALA A 280 15.38 -11.95 1.78
CA ALA A 280 16.64 -11.70 2.49
C ALA A 280 16.52 -10.52 3.46
N LYS A 281 15.81 -9.43 3.06
CA LYS A 281 15.54 -8.29 3.96
C LYS A 281 14.62 -8.64 5.12
N ILE A 282 13.64 -9.51 4.91
CA ILE A 282 12.79 -10.02 5.99
C ILE A 282 13.63 -10.80 6.99
N VAL A 283 14.49 -11.73 6.53
CA VAL A 283 15.38 -12.52 7.39
C VAL A 283 16.33 -11.61 8.18
N GLU A 284 16.93 -10.60 7.54
CA GLU A 284 17.79 -9.62 8.20
C GLU A 284 17.05 -8.86 9.31
N ALA A 285 15.84 -8.36 9.02
CA ALA A 285 15.05 -7.55 9.94
C ALA A 285 14.59 -8.34 11.19
N VAL A 286 14.21 -9.60 11.02
CA VAL A 286 13.75 -10.44 12.15
C VAL A 286 14.90 -10.94 13.04
N GLN A 287 16.15 -10.91 12.55
CA GLN A 287 17.34 -11.26 13.30
C GLN A 287 17.98 -10.07 14.04
N LYS A 288 17.37 -8.89 13.95
CA LYS A 288 17.84 -7.66 14.60
C LYS A 288 17.94 -7.84 16.12
N ALA A 289 19.08 -7.43 16.70
CA ALA A 289 19.26 -7.46 18.14
C ALA A 289 18.30 -6.47 18.84
N PRO A 290 17.69 -6.86 19.97
CA PRO A 290 16.75 -6.01 20.68
C PRO A 290 17.36 -4.70 21.15
N VAL A 291 16.65 -3.61 20.90
CA VAL A 291 16.99 -2.25 21.34
C VAL A 291 16.45 -2.03 22.75
N LYS A 292 17.31 -1.57 23.65
CA LYS A 292 16.92 -1.23 25.03
C LYS A 292 16.42 0.22 25.12
N GLN A 293 15.62 0.51 26.14
CA GLN A 293 15.17 1.87 26.46
C GLN A 293 14.39 2.58 25.33
N VAL A 294 13.62 1.84 24.55
CA VAL A 294 12.84 2.37 23.41
C VAL A 294 11.99 3.58 23.78
N GLY A 295 11.33 3.57 24.95
CA GLY A 295 10.55 4.72 25.43
C GLY A 295 11.38 5.99 25.63
N MET A 296 12.63 5.86 26.13
CA MET A 296 13.53 7.02 26.28
C MET A 296 13.97 7.55 24.91
N HIS A 297 14.22 6.66 23.96
CA HIS A 297 14.53 7.05 22.58
C HIS A 297 13.37 7.77 21.92
N PHE A 298 12.13 7.30 22.16
CA PHE A 298 10.93 7.97 21.65
C PHE A 298 10.74 9.35 22.26
N MET A 299 10.93 9.52 23.58
CA MET A 299 10.89 10.85 24.22
C MET A 299 11.91 11.82 23.62
N LYS A 300 13.14 11.36 23.35
CA LYS A 300 14.17 12.18 22.70
C LYS A 300 13.77 12.56 21.26
N PHE A 301 13.18 11.63 20.50
CA PHE A 301 12.64 11.92 19.17
C PHE A 301 11.53 12.97 19.25
N CYS A 302 10.58 12.81 20.16
CA CYS A 302 9.52 13.78 20.39
C CYS A 302 10.05 15.17 20.77
N GLY A 303 11.05 15.23 21.65
CA GLY A 303 11.66 16.49 22.07
C GLY A 303 12.39 17.20 20.92
N LYS A 304 13.03 16.45 20.00
CA LYS A 304 13.69 17.02 18.81
C LYS A 304 12.70 17.67 17.84
N HIS A 305 11.48 17.13 17.74
CA HIS A 305 10.46 17.57 16.78
C HIS A 305 9.27 18.30 17.41
N ASP A 306 9.44 18.83 18.64
CA ASP A 306 8.41 19.56 19.39
C ASP A 306 7.06 18.83 19.52
N LEU A 307 7.10 17.50 19.62
CA LEU A 307 5.91 16.64 19.72
C LEU A 307 5.46 16.46 21.18
N GLN A 308 5.21 17.57 21.90
CA GLN A 308 4.96 17.57 23.34
C GLN A 308 3.86 16.58 23.76
N ARG A 309 2.71 16.58 23.07
CA ARG A 309 1.60 15.67 23.40
C ARG A 309 1.99 14.19 23.31
N MET A 310 2.85 13.84 22.36
CA MET A 310 3.32 12.45 22.22
C MET A 310 4.36 12.13 23.28
N SER A 311 5.19 13.10 23.66
CA SER A 311 6.15 12.97 24.74
C SER A 311 5.45 12.72 26.08
N ASP A 312 4.36 13.44 26.37
CA ASP A 312 3.58 13.30 27.61
C ASP A 312 2.98 11.89 27.76
N TYR A 313 2.72 11.21 26.64
CA TYR A 313 2.18 9.85 26.61
C TYR A 313 3.17 8.86 25.95
N ALA A 314 4.47 9.10 26.08
CA ALA A 314 5.51 8.33 25.40
C ALA A 314 5.44 6.82 25.70
N GLN A 315 4.97 6.43 26.87
CA GLN A 315 4.83 5.02 27.26
C GLN A 315 3.83 4.27 26.38
N ASP A 316 2.74 4.92 25.97
CA ASP A 316 1.73 4.31 25.10
C ASP A 316 2.28 3.96 23.71
N TYR A 317 3.17 4.81 23.19
CA TYR A 317 3.85 4.56 21.92
C TYR A 317 5.00 3.57 22.09
N ALA A 318 5.70 3.63 23.23
CA ALA A 318 6.81 2.75 23.52
C ALA A 318 6.38 1.26 23.52
N VAL A 319 5.17 0.93 23.93
CA VAL A 319 4.65 -0.45 23.93
C VAL A 319 4.70 -1.03 22.51
N MET A 320 4.16 -0.31 21.52
CA MET A 320 4.16 -0.80 20.13
C MET A 320 5.55 -0.80 19.50
N LEU A 321 6.38 0.25 19.79
CA LEU A 321 7.73 0.39 19.25
C LEU A 321 8.74 -0.58 19.89
N ASN A 322 8.43 -1.11 21.06
CA ASN A 322 9.24 -2.08 21.79
C ASN A 322 8.84 -3.54 21.52
N LYS A 323 7.78 -3.77 20.74
CA LYS A 323 7.29 -5.12 20.47
C LYS A 323 8.27 -5.86 19.57
N GLU A 324 9.00 -6.81 20.13
CA GLU A 324 9.95 -7.66 19.42
C GLU A 324 9.23 -8.63 18.47
N TYR A 325 9.95 -9.05 17.44
CA TYR A 325 9.56 -10.19 16.61
C TYR A 325 9.71 -11.48 17.43
N THR A 326 8.70 -12.34 17.44
CA THR A 326 8.69 -13.61 18.23
C THR A 326 8.16 -14.75 17.38
#